data_d91c37a0c22f14245d0a6e4da04bb152
#
_entry.id   d91c37a0c22f14245d0a6e4da04bb152
#
_cell.length_a   1.000
_cell.length_b   1.000
_cell.length_c   1.000
_cell.angle_alpha   90.00
_cell.angle_beta   90.00
_cell.angle_gamma   90.00
#
_symmetry.space_group_name_H-M   'P 1'
#
loop_
_entity.id
_entity.type
_entity.pdbx_description
1 polymer ?
#
loop_
_entity_poly.entity_id
_entity_poly.type
_entity_poly.pdbx_seq_one_letter_code
_entity_poly.pdbx_strand_id
1 'polypeptide(L)'
;MNQLLQSLLTMTIFVLSKSLLAQPVEAPRTEHGHPDLQGTFTFRTITPLQRPAELADKATFTAEEAADWADYENRRQNRDLIIDSVGGAGYPPGVISYNEFWYERGNDTVSDRRTSLVYDPPNGRLPPLNASGRERNSFVRRMRRGSAGPEARTLNDRCIINNRTGPPLISGSYNNNMQLVQT
;
A
#
# COMPACT_ATOMS: atom_id res chain seq x y z
N MET A 1 42.36 -32.29 -22.62
CA MET A 1 41.39 -31.28 -23.07
C MET A 1 41.84 -30.00 -22.41
N ASN A 2 42.33 -29.06 -23.19
CA ASN A 2 43.28 -28.05 -22.81
C ASN A 2 42.69 -26.95 -21.90
N GLN A 3 43.46 -26.51 -20.92
CA GLN A 3 43.13 -25.38 -20.04
C GLN A 3 42.67 -24.11 -20.80
N LEU A 4 43.20 -23.91 -22.01
CA LEU A 4 42.79 -22.86 -22.94
C LEU A 4 41.32 -22.98 -23.39
N LEU A 5 40.83 -24.19 -23.60
CA LEU A 5 39.43 -24.43 -24.00
C LEU A 5 38.46 -24.20 -22.83
N GLN A 6 38.87 -24.54 -21.61
CA GLN A 6 38.13 -24.30 -20.41
C GLN A 6 38.06 -22.79 -20.08
N SER A 7 39.18 -22.08 -20.27
CA SER A 7 39.23 -20.61 -20.05
C SER A 7 38.37 -19.85 -21.09
N LEU A 8 38.37 -20.32 -22.34
CA LEU A 8 37.49 -19.75 -23.39
C LEU A 8 36.02 -20.00 -23.08
N LEU A 9 35.66 -21.20 -22.63
CA LEU A 9 34.28 -21.56 -22.30
C LEU A 9 33.75 -20.77 -21.09
N THR A 10 34.57 -20.59 -20.05
CA THR A 10 34.21 -19.77 -18.88
C THR A 10 34.09 -18.29 -19.22
N MET A 11 34.96 -17.78 -20.11
CA MET A 11 34.87 -16.39 -20.54
C MET A 11 33.64 -16.12 -21.40
N THR A 12 33.24 -17.09 -22.25
CA THR A 12 32.03 -16.99 -23.08
C THR A 12 30.75 -17.01 -22.23
N ILE A 13 30.72 -17.84 -21.19
CA ILE A 13 29.57 -17.91 -20.26
C ILE A 13 29.44 -16.57 -19.46
N PHE A 14 30.56 -15.97 -19.08
CA PHE A 14 30.55 -14.71 -18.35
C PHE A 14 30.13 -13.50 -19.20
N VAL A 15 30.37 -13.54 -20.51
CA VAL A 15 29.92 -12.49 -21.45
C VAL A 15 28.44 -12.64 -21.77
N LEU A 16 27.91 -13.86 -21.86
CA LEU A 16 26.48 -14.09 -22.08
C LEU A 16 25.60 -13.72 -20.86
N SER A 17 26.14 -13.83 -19.64
CA SER A 17 25.38 -13.49 -18.43
C SER A 17 25.18 -11.97 -18.25
N LYS A 18 25.92 -11.12 -18.94
CA LYS A 18 25.70 -9.66 -18.90
C LYS A 18 24.54 -9.17 -19.79
N SER A 19 24.02 -10.03 -20.66
CA SER A 19 22.94 -9.65 -21.59
C SER A 19 21.53 -9.85 -21.03
N LEU A 20 21.39 -10.31 -19.78
CA LEU A 20 20.11 -10.43 -19.07
C LEU A 20 19.81 -9.22 -18.18
N LEU A 21 20.45 -8.08 -18.42
CA LEU A 21 19.96 -6.83 -17.84
C LEU A 21 18.59 -6.55 -18.46
N ALA A 22 17.57 -6.55 -17.64
CA ALA A 22 16.20 -6.22 -18.04
C ALA A 22 16.24 -5.01 -18.96
N GLN A 23 15.85 -5.17 -20.20
CA GLN A 23 15.69 -4.02 -21.10
C GLN A 23 14.68 -3.08 -20.44
N PRO A 24 14.95 -1.77 -20.39
CA PRO A 24 13.96 -0.84 -19.90
C PRO A 24 12.69 -1.03 -20.73
N VAL A 25 11.65 -1.50 -20.09
CA VAL A 25 10.33 -1.61 -20.72
C VAL A 25 9.90 -0.17 -20.97
N GLU A 26 9.98 0.27 -22.23
CA GLU A 26 9.47 1.56 -22.60
C GLU A 26 7.94 1.52 -22.42
N ALA A 27 7.43 2.40 -21.55
CA ALA A 27 6.00 2.47 -21.30
C ALA A 27 5.26 2.82 -22.58
N PRO A 28 4.13 2.17 -22.90
CA PRO A 28 3.29 2.54 -24.02
C PRO A 28 3.00 4.04 -23.99
N ARG A 29 2.83 4.64 -25.18
CA ARG A 29 2.51 6.07 -25.29
C ARG A 29 1.17 6.26 -25.95
N THR A 30 0.45 7.29 -25.52
CA THR A 30 -0.77 7.76 -26.16
C THR A 30 -0.46 8.36 -27.53
N GLU A 31 -1.47 8.61 -28.35
CA GLU A 31 -1.35 9.30 -29.64
C GLU A 31 -0.73 10.70 -29.53
N HIS A 32 -0.80 11.33 -28.34
CA HIS A 32 -0.19 12.62 -28.05
C HIS A 32 1.25 12.52 -27.52
N GLY A 33 1.85 11.32 -27.47
CA GLY A 33 3.22 11.09 -27.03
C GLY A 33 3.41 11.06 -25.50
N HIS A 34 2.36 11.17 -24.71
CA HIS A 34 2.40 11.02 -23.25
C HIS A 34 2.47 9.54 -22.84
N PRO A 35 3.02 9.19 -21.67
CA PRO A 35 2.92 7.83 -21.17
C PRO A 35 1.46 7.38 -21.10
N ASP A 36 1.17 6.20 -21.63
CA ASP A 36 -0.16 5.60 -21.53
C ASP A 36 -0.31 4.94 -20.16
N LEU A 37 -1.12 5.55 -19.32
CA LEU A 37 -1.43 5.09 -17.97
C LEU A 37 -2.84 4.50 -17.88
N GLN A 38 -3.51 4.29 -19.01
CA GLN A 38 -4.86 3.73 -19.02
C GLN A 38 -4.84 2.28 -18.50
N GLY A 39 -5.87 1.92 -17.78
CA GLY A 39 -6.00 0.56 -17.29
C GLY A 39 -6.79 0.43 -16.00
N THR A 40 -6.92 -0.80 -15.56
CA THR A 40 -7.46 -1.13 -14.25
C THR A 40 -6.32 -1.56 -13.33
N PHE A 41 -6.20 -0.89 -12.20
CA PHE A 41 -5.12 -1.08 -11.24
C PHE A 41 -5.68 -1.51 -9.90
N THR A 42 -4.91 -2.35 -9.19
CA THR A 42 -5.14 -2.64 -7.79
C THR A 42 -4.07 -1.98 -6.93
N PHE A 43 -4.47 -1.43 -5.78
CA PHE A 43 -3.55 -0.90 -4.77
C PHE A 43 -3.65 -1.68 -3.45
N ARG A 44 -4.08 -2.94 -3.53
CA ARG A 44 -4.13 -3.85 -2.39
C ARG A 44 -2.73 -4.15 -1.88
N THR A 45 -2.50 -3.94 -0.60
CA THR A 45 -1.25 -4.30 0.07
C THR A 45 -1.42 -4.27 1.58
N ILE A 46 -0.64 -5.08 2.27
CA ILE A 46 -0.48 -5.02 3.73
C ILE A 46 0.66 -4.08 4.16
N THR A 47 1.39 -3.50 3.20
CA THR A 47 2.41 -2.49 3.53
C THR A 47 1.73 -1.27 4.14
N PRO A 48 2.09 -0.89 5.38
CA PRO A 48 1.47 0.24 6.05
C PRO A 48 1.85 1.58 5.41
N LEU A 49 0.98 2.58 5.54
CA LEU A 49 1.29 3.94 5.05
C LEU A 49 2.58 4.47 5.66
N GLN A 50 2.71 4.39 6.97
CA GLN A 50 3.88 4.84 7.70
C GLN A 50 4.59 3.64 8.33
N ARG A 51 5.93 3.73 8.40
CA ARG A 51 6.76 2.67 8.99
C ARG A 51 6.39 2.46 10.45
N PRO A 52 6.07 1.23 10.86
CA PRO A 52 5.84 0.89 12.25
C PRO A 52 7.09 1.17 13.11
N ALA A 53 6.90 1.43 14.39
CA ALA A 53 8.00 1.76 15.30
C ALA A 53 9.00 0.59 15.45
N GLU A 54 8.51 -0.63 15.43
CA GLU A 54 9.31 -1.87 15.48
C GLU A 54 10.19 -2.09 14.25
N LEU A 55 9.93 -1.37 13.16
CA LEU A 55 10.69 -1.40 11.91
C LEU A 55 11.44 -0.09 11.64
N ALA A 56 11.64 0.76 12.65
CA ALA A 56 12.18 2.11 12.49
C ALA A 56 13.49 2.15 11.68
N ASP A 57 14.38 1.19 11.92
CA ASP A 57 15.70 1.10 11.29
C ASP A 57 15.72 0.22 10.03
N LYS A 58 14.56 -0.32 9.63
CA LYS A 58 14.45 -1.24 8.50
C LYS A 58 13.59 -0.67 7.38
N ALA A 59 14.23 -0.17 6.33
CA ALA A 59 13.53 0.42 5.19
C ALA A 59 12.91 -0.63 4.24
N THR A 60 13.54 -1.80 4.13
CA THR A 60 13.16 -2.86 3.18
C THR A 60 13.34 -4.22 3.83
N PHE A 61 12.42 -5.13 3.58
CA PHE A 61 12.49 -6.53 3.97
C PHE A 61 13.34 -7.35 2.99
N THR A 62 13.96 -8.43 3.47
CA THR A 62 14.34 -9.56 2.62
C THR A 62 13.09 -10.27 2.11
N ALA A 63 13.26 -11.24 1.19
CA ALA A 63 12.11 -12.01 0.71
C ALA A 63 11.47 -12.85 1.84
N GLU A 64 12.29 -13.44 2.71
CA GLU A 64 11.85 -14.22 3.87
C GLU A 64 11.10 -13.35 4.88
N GLU A 65 11.68 -12.21 5.27
CA GLU A 65 11.04 -11.27 6.20
C GLU A 65 9.73 -10.69 5.66
N ALA A 66 9.63 -10.49 4.35
CA ALA A 66 8.38 -10.04 3.75
C ALA A 66 7.29 -11.12 3.84
N ALA A 67 7.65 -12.40 3.68
CA ALA A 67 6.73 -13.51 3.85
C ALA A 67 6.28 -13.65 5.32
N ASP A 68 7.22 -13.59 6.26
CA ASP A 68 6.91 -13.64 7.70
C ASP A 68 6.01 -12.47 8.13
N TRP A 69 6.30 -11.28 7.64
CA TRP A 69 5.47 -10.09 7.88
C TRP A 69 4.07 -10.26 7.30
N ALA A 70 3.97 -10.81 6.08
CA ALA A 70 2.70 -11.09 5.43
C ALA A 70 1.88 -12.08 6.25
N ASP A 71 2.47 -13.16 6.70
CA ASP A 71 1.83 -14.16 7.55
C ASP A 71 1.35 -13.56 8.88
N TYR A 72 2.18 -12.76 9.52
CA TYR A 72 1.84 -12.08 10.77
C TYR A 72 0.65 -11.13 10.59
N GLU A 73 0.71 -10.23 9.59
CA GLU A 73 -0.34 -9.25 9.33
C GLU A 73 -1.65 -9.89 8.89
N ASN A 74 -1.58 -10.92 8.04
CA ASN A 74 -2.77 -11.65 7.61
C ASN A 74 -3.48 -12.31 8.79
N ARG A 75 -2.74 -12.93 9.71
CA ARG A 75 -3.32 -13.49 10.94
C ARG A 75 -3.86 -12.41 11.86
N ARG A 76 -3.10 -11.32 12.07
CA ARG A 76 -3.49 -10.21 12.95
C ARG A 76 -4.76 -9.50 12.49
N GLN A 77 -4.96 -9.40 11.18
CA GLN A 77 -6.11 -8.70 10.59
C GLN A 77 -7.30 -9.62 10.33
N ASN A 78 -7.11 -10.93 10.38
CA ASN A 78 -8.17 -11.90 10.09
C ASN A 78 -9.28 -11.82 11.13
N ARG A 79 -10.46 -11.42 10.67
CA ARG A 79 -11.63 -11.21 11.53
C ARG A 79 -12.15 -12.50 12.12
N ASP A 80 -12.03 -13.61 11.39
CA ASP A 80 -12.51 -14.91 11.83
C ASP A 80 -11.68 -15.46 13.00
N LEU A 81 -10.41 -15.02 13.12
CA LEU A 81 -9.51 -15.42 14.21
C LEU A 81 -9.63 -14.56 15.48
N ILE A 82 -10.20 -13.35 15.40
CA ILE A 82 -10.29 -12.41 16.53
C ILE A 82 -11.69 -12.32 17.14
N ILE A 83 -12.59 -13.19 16.73
CA ILE A 83 -14.00 -13.19 17.13
C ILE A 83 -14.17 -13.23 18.66
N ASP A 84 -13.35 -14.01 19.36
CA ASP A 84 -13.55 -14.29 20.78
C ASP A 84 -13.08 -13.17 21.72
N SER A 85 -12.24 -12.25 21.25
CA SER A 85 -11.57 -11.28 22.11
C SER A 85 -12.03 -9.83 21.93
N VAL A 86 -12.56 -9.48 20.76
CA VAL A 86 -12.91 -8.08 20.45
C VAL A 86 -14.23 -8.05 19.72
N GLY A 87 -15.29 -7.64 20.38
CA GLY A 87 -16.54 -7.26 19.69
C GLY A 87 -16.23 -6.22 18.61
N GLY A 88 -16.80 -6.35 17.41
CA GLY A 88 -16.77 -5.30 16.40
C GLY A 88 -17.42 -4.04 16.95
N ALA A 89 -17.12 -2.87 16.40
CA ALA A 89 -17.68 -1.60 16.86
C ALA A 89 -19.22 -1.68 16.97
N GLY A 90 -19.74 -1.64 18.18
CA GLY A 90 -21.17 -1.74 18.47
C GLY A 90 -21.74 -3.17 18.59
N TYR A 91 -20.91 -4.20 18.47
CA TYR A 91 -21.35 -5.60 18.64
C TYR A 91 -20.73 -6.24 19.90
N PRO A 92 -21.45 -7.16 20.55
CA PRO A 92 -20.93 -7.94 21.68
C PRO A 92 -19.70 -8.78 21.25
N PRO A 93 -18.84 -9.20 22.21
CA PRO A 93 -17.81 -10.21 21.95
C PRO A 93 -18.39 -11.45 21.28
N GLY A 94 -17.69 -12.03 20.33
CA GLY A 94 -18.16 -13.17 19.53
C GLY A 94 -19.04 -12.80 18.33
N VAL A 95 -19.42 -11.51 18.17
CA VAL A 95 -20.22 -11.03 17.04
C VAL A 95 -19.36 -10.09 16.19
N ILE A 96 -19.22 -10.41 14.91
CA ILE A 96 -18.56 -9.56 13.93
C ILE A 96 -19.55 -9.11 12.84
N SER A 97 -19.36 -7.91 12.32
CA SER A 97 -20.21 -7.39 11.25
C SER A 97 -20.02 -8.14 9.94
N TYR A 98 -18.78 -8.56 9.67
CA TYR A 98 -18.35 -9.31 8.49
C TYR A 98 -17.25 -10.30 8.86
N ASN A 99 -17.28 -11.49 8.26
CA ASN A 99 -16.19 -12.45 8.30
C ASN A 99 -15.09 -12.06 7.27
N GLU A 100 -13.93 -12.74 7.35
CA GLU A 100 -12.76 -12.40 6.54
C GLU A 100 -13.02 -12.48 5.04
N PHE A 101 -13.88 -13.36 4.59
CA PHE A 101 -14.25 -13.54 3.18
C PHE A 101 -14.65 -12.23 2.47
N TRP A 102 -15.25 -11.29 3.17
CA TRP A 102 -15.72 -10.03 2.61
C TRP A 102 -14.66 -8.94 2.50
N TYR A 103 -13.47 -9.16 3.04
CA TYR A 103 -12.40 -8.18 3.01
C TYR A 103 -11.49 -8.35 1.79
N GLU A 104 -11.04 -7.22 1.22
CA GLU A 104 -10.25 -7.15 -0.02
C GLU A 104 -8.96 -6.36 0.18
N ARG A 105 -8.38 -6.40 1.36
CA ARG A 105 -7.24 -5.54 1.75
C ARG A 105 -5.89 -5.92 1.13
N GLY A 106 -5.77 -7.06 0.48
CA GLY A 106 -4.51 -7.63 0.01
C GLY A 106 -3.79 -8.43 1.10
N ASN A 107 -2.91 -9.32 0.67
CA ASN A 107 -2.23 -10.30 1.53
C ASN A 107 -0.71 -10.16 1.48
N ASP A 108 -0.17 -9.30 0.60
CA ASP A 108 1.25 -9.17 0.35
C ASP A 108 1.76 -7.75 0.56
N THR A 109 3.05 -7.63 0.80
CA THR A 109 3.76 -6.36 0.74
C THR A 109 3.86 -5.86 -0.71
N VAL A 110 4.17 -4.59 -0.89
CA VAL A 110 4.51 -4.06 -2.23
C VAL A 110 5.75 -4.77 -2.80
N SER A 111 5.85 -4.81 -4.13
CA SER A 111 6.85 -5.62 -4.86
C SER A 111 8.31 -5.30 -4.51
N ASP A 112 8.63 -4.07 -4.13
CA ASP A 112 9.95 -3.66 -3.68
C ASP A 112 10.22 -3.97 -2.19
N ARG A 113 9.26 -4.59 -1.51
CA ARG A 113 9.34 -5.03 -0.11
C ARG A 113 9.67 -3.92 0.89
N ARG A 114 9.35 -2.66 0.57
CA ARG A 114 9.52 -1.56 1.53
C ARG A 114 8.58 -1.74 2.73
N THR A 115 9.03 -1.26 3.87
CA THR A 115 8.31 -1.39 5.15
C THR A 115 7.28 -0.31 5.40
N SER A 116 7.15 0.65 4.46
CA SER A 116 6.13 1.71 4.47
C SER A 116 5.87 2.22 3.06
N LEU A 117 4.66 2.71 2.79
CA LEU A 117 4.35 3.37 1.51
C LEU A 117 5.03 4.75 1.43
N VAL A 118 5.19 5.44 2.56
CA VAL A 118 6.02 6.66 2.64
C VAL A 118 7.49 6.24 2.59
N TYR A 119 8.20 6.66 1.55
CA TYR A 119 9.64 6.39 1.36
C TYR A 119 10.49 7.68 1.46
N ASP A 120 9.85 8.83 1.34
CA ASP A 120 10.43 10.14 1.56
C ASP A 120 9.53 10.95 2.51
N PRO A 121 10.01 11.32 3.69
CA PRO A 121 11.37 11.17 4.22
C PRO A 121 11.82 9.71 4.45
N PRO A 122 13.15 9.42 4.49
CA PRO A 122 13.69 8.05 4.61
C PRO A 122 13.28 7.29 5.87
N ASN A 123 12.83 8.00 6.91
CA ASN A 123 12.29 7.39 8.11
C ASN A 123 10.92 6.71 7.88
N GLY A 124 10.35 6.84 6.68
CA GLY A 124 9.07 6.22 6.32
C GLY A 124 7.84 6.81 7.03
N ARG A 125 7.91 8.03 7.53
CA ARG A 125 6.84 8.68 8.31
C ARG A 125 6.45 10.02 7.71
N LEU A 126 5.16 10.34 7.83
CA LEU A 126 4.67 11.66 7.41
C LEU A 126 5.34 12.76 8.24
N PRO A 127 5.80 13.84 7.61
CA PRO A 127 6.28 15.00 8.33
C PRO A 127 5.22 15.59 9.27
N PRO A 128 5.63 16.24 10.37
CA PRO A 128 4.69 16.94 11.22
C PRO A 128 4.00 18.07 10.46
N LEU A 129 2.73 18.29 10.77
CA LEU A 129 1.97 19.38 10.16
C LEU A 129 2.62 20.73 10.47
N ASN A 130 2.70 21.61 9.48
CA ASN A 130 3.05 23.00 9.66
C ASN A 130 1.93 23.76 10.43
N ALA A 131 2.16 25.03 10.76
CA ALA A 131 1.21 25.85 11.53
C ALA A 131 -0.19 25.89 10.87
N SER A 132 -0.23 26.15 9.57
CA SER A 132 -1.48 26.20 8.79
C SER A 132 -2.22 24.86 8.76
N GLY A 133 -1.49 23.75 8.63
CA GLY A 133 -2.07 22.41 8.68
C GLY A 133 -2.66 22.08 10.05
N ARG A 134 -1.99 22.46 11.13
CA ARG A 134 -2.50 22.30 12.50
C ARG A 134 -3.77 23.13 12.74
N GLU A 135 -3.77 24.37 12.27
CA GLU A 135 -4.94 25.26 12.38
C GLU A 135 -6.15 24.67 11.64
N ARG A 136 -5.96 24.25 10.39
CA ARG A 136 -7.00 23.59 9.58
C ARG A 136 -7.54 22.34 10.25
N ASN A 137 -6.67 21.48 10.78
CA ASN A 137 -7.10 20.29 11.50
C ASN A 137 -7.89 20.63 12.75
N SER A 138 -7.49 21.67 13.49
CA SER A 138 -8.21 22.14 14.67
C SER A 138 -9.60 22.65 14.29
N PHE A 139 -9.70 23.42 13.23
CA PHE A 139 -10.98 23.90 12.70
C PHE A 139 -11.90 22.73 12.32
N VAL A 140 -11.42 21.77 11.51
CA VAL A 140 -12.20 20.60 11.11
C VAL A 140 -12.64 19.76 12.31
N ARG A 141 -11.79 19.59 13.32
CA ARG A 141 -12.16 18.88 14.55
C ARG A 141 -13.26 19.62 15.34
N ARG A 142 -13.20 20.94 15.41
CA ARG A 142 -14.26 21.73 16.06
C ARG A 142 -15.58 21.59 15.33
N MET A 143 -15.56 21.72 13.99
CA MET A 143 -16.75 21.56 13.17
C MET A 143 -17.41 20.18 13.34
N ARG A 144 -16.61 19.11 13.35
CA ARG A 144 -17.09 17.73 13.50
C ARG A 144 -17.62 17.38 14.89
N ARG A 145 -17.28 18.14 15.92
CA ARG A 145 -17.83 17.96 17.28
C ARG A 145 -19.25 18.51 17.45
N GLY A 146 -19.65 19.38 16.54
CA GLY A 146 -21.00 19.93 16.51
C GLY A 146 -21.93 19.13 15.60
N SER A 147 -23.22 19.26 15.83
CA SER A 147 -24.28 18.72 14.96
C SER A 147 -25.03 19.85 14.27
N ALA A 148 -24.37 20.98 14.05
CA ALA A 148 -25.01 22.21 13.60
C ALA A 148 -25.54 22.15 12.16
N GLY A 149 -24.99 21.26 11.31
CA GLY A 149 -25.44 21.14 9.93
C GLY A 149 -24.68 20.08 9.15
N PRO A 150 -25.01 19.88 7.88
CA PRO A 150 -24.36 18.88 7.02
C PRO A 150 -22.86 19.13 6.86
N GLU A 151 -22.38 20.37 6.90
CA GLU A 151 -20.95 20.73 6.81
C GLU A 151 -20.12 20.21 8.00
N ALA A 152 -20.78 19.91 9.12
CA ALA A 152 -20.15 19.26 10.27
C ALA A 152 -19.95 17.74 10.07
N ARG A 153 -20.53 17.17 9.03
CA ARG A 153 -20.43 15.76 8.68
C ARG A 153 -19.28 15.51 7.69
N THR A 154 -18.74 14.29 7.69
CA THR A 154 -17.75 13.92 6.70
C THR A 154 -18.37 13.85 5.31
N LEU A 155 -17.55 13.95 4.27
CA LEU A 155 -18.03 13.78 2.89
C LEU A 155 -18.64 12.40 2.66
N ASN A 156 -18.16 11.38 3.39
CA ASN A 156 -18.69 10.03 3.36
C ASN A 156 -20.11 9.96 3.99
N ASP A 157 -20.31 10.59 5.16
CA ASP A 157 -21.62 10.65 5.81
C ASP A 157 -22.66 11.40 4.96
N ARG A 158 -22.17 12.34 4.14
CA ARG A 158 -22.98 13.11 3.19
C ARG A 158 -23.16 12.43 1.85
N CYS A 159 -22.65 11.22 1.67
CA CYS A 159 -22.70 10.45 0.41
C CYS A 159 -22.10 11.20 -0.79
N ILE A 160 -21.16 12.11 -0.58
CA ILE A 160 -20.51 12.88 -1.65
C ILE A 160 -19.33 12.11 -2.21
N ILE A 161 -18.48 11.57 -1.33
CA ILE A 161 -17.26 10.84 -1.70
C ILE A 161 -16.88 9.88 -0.59
N ASN A 162 -16.41 8.69 -0.97
CA ASN A 162 -15.83 7.77 0.00
C ASN A 162 -14.47 8.29 0.49
N ASN A 163 -14.12 8.02 1.74
CA ASN A 163 -12.87 8.44 2.38
C ASN A 163 -11.60 7.93 1.69
N ARG A 164 -11.72 7.03 0.72
CA ARG A 164 -10.60 6.37 0.02
C ARG A 164 -10.51 6.74 -1.45
N THR A 165 -11.29 7.69 -1.91
CA THR A 165 -11.22 8.20 -3.27
C THR A 165 -10.24 9.35 -3.36
N GLY A 166 -9.33 9.26 -4.30
CA GLY A 166 -8.30 10.27 -4.55
C GLY A 166 -6.96 10.00 -3.85
N PRO A 167 -5.91 10.67 -4.32
CA PRO A 167 -4.58 10.48 -3.77
C PRO A 167 -4.47 10.98 -2.32
N PRO A 168 -3.72 10.25 -1.46
CA PRO A 168 -3.14 8.94 -1.74
C PRO A 168 -4.19 7.82 -1.76
N LEU A 169 -4.04 6.87 -2.69
CA LEU A 169 -4.80 5.63 -2.70
C LEU A 169 -4.17 4.68 -1.69
N ILE A 170 -4.88 4.41 -0.61
CA ILE A 170 -4.39 3.57 0.49
C ILE A 170 -5.27 2.34 0.58
N SER A 171 -4.65 1.16 0.62
CA SER A 171 -5.36 -0.10 0.79
C SER A 171 -6.26 -0.09 2.03
N GLY A 172 -7.42 -0.64 1.87
CA GLY A 172 -8.40 -0.71 2.94
C GLY A 172 -9.23 -1.98 2.88
N SER A 173 -10.33 -2.01 3.62
CA SER A 173 -11.17 -3.19 3.70
C SER A 173 -11.82 -3.57 2.36
N TYR A 174 -12.16 -2.57 1.53
CA TYR A 174 -12.89 -2.75 0.26
C TYR A 174 -12.46 -1.70 -0.77
N ASN A 175 -12.85 -1.93 -2.04
CA ASN A 175 -12.69 -0.95 -3.14
C ASN A 175 -11.23 -0.55 -3.37
N ASN A 176 -10.34 -1.54 -3.44
CA ASN A 176 -8.91 -1.32 -3.64
C ASN A 176 -8.50 -1.39 -5.12
N ASN A 177 -9.43 -1.17 -6.03
CA ASN A 177 -9.18 -1.13 -7.46
C ASN A 177 -9.59 0.22 -8.01
N MET A 178 -8.88 0.68 -9.03
CA MET A 178 -9.23 1.90 -9.76
C MET A 178 -9.10 1.66 -11.26
N GLN A 179 -9.92 2.35 -12.03
CA GLN A 179 -9.77 2.47 -13.47
C GLN A 179 -9.27 3.88 -13.80
N LEU A 180 -8.21 3.96 -14.60
CA LEU A 180 -7.69 5.21 -15.12
C LEU A 180 -8.00 5.30 -16.60
N VAL A 181 -8.59 6.40 -17.01
CA VAL A 181 -8.90 6.73 -18.40
C VAL A 181 -8.21 8.05 -18.72
N GLN A 182 -7.47 8.08 -19.81
CA GLN A 182 -6.84 9.28 -20.35
C GLN A 182 -7.65 9.77 -21.57
N THR A 183 -7.95 11.05 -21.60
CA THR A 183 -8.64 11.73 -22.72
C THR A 183 -7.72 12.78 -23.31
#